data_4e3d27e4b9eb8cebab4a84ef887d5c0c
#
_entry.id   4e3d27e4b9eb8cebab4a84ef887d5c0c
#
_cell.length_a   1.000
_cell.length_b   1.000
_cell.length_c   1.000
_cell.angle_alpha   90.00
_cell.angle_beta   90.00
_cell.angle_gamma   90.00
#
_symmetry.space_group_name_H-M   'P 1'
#
loop_
_entity.id
_entity.type
_entity.pdbx_description
1 polymer ?
#
loop_
_entity_poly.entity_id
_entity_poly.type
_entity_poly.pdbx_seq_one_letter_code
_entity_poly.pdbx_strand_id
1 'polypeptide(L)'
;QRQMCIRDRVSSTTKVLTDFAQLRQELEKPQFRYVVPDFRLNPALEQLRTLPPEQKAKVEFLCNECCWFGCTERKRCYETVSRQNLGEDCPDHRCAAPDAAGGYRFSKAMRSPGFIGVEDIRQRYLPAGFSHFKIEGRGLGSALVLEFLLYYMTKPEYQLQVREAIYLDNMLDLF
;
A
#
# COMPACT_ATOMS: atom_id res chain seq x y z
N GLN A 1 3.32 31.37 6.29
CA GLN A 1 2.97 29.99 5.96
C GLN A 1 1.47 29.92 5.76
N ARG A 2 1.00 29.85 4.53
CA ARG A 2 -0.38 29.44 4.24
C ARG A 2 -0.52 28.01 4.73
N GLN A 3 -1.12 27.82 5.88
CA GLN A 3 -1.72 26.55 6.24
C GLN A 3 -2.80 26.29 5.19
N MET A 4 -2.44 25.58 4.13
CA MET A 4 -3.47 24.94 3.32
C MET A 4 -4.26 24.08 4.31
N CYS A 5 -5.54 24.38 4.46
CA CYS A 5 -6.48 23.53 5.21
C CYS A 5 -6.60 22.21 4.46
N ILE A 6 -5.60 21.33 4.61
CA ILE A 6 -5.72 19.93 4.25
C ILE A 6 -6.66 19.35 5.29
N ARG A 7 -7.96 19.37 4.98
CA ARG A 7 -9.00 18.85 5.87
C ARG A 7 -8.85 17.37 6.13
N ASP A 8 -8.16 16.65 5.23
CA ASP A 8 -8.06 15.20 5.24
C ASP A 8 -6.62 14.77 5.49
N ARG A 9 -6.28 14.54 6.77
CA ARG A 9 -4.97 13.99 7.12
C ARG A 9 -5.01 12.47 7.06
N VAL A 10 -3.96 11.89 6.49
CA VAL A 10 -3.75 10.44 6.46
C VAL A 10 -2.63 10.06 7.41
N SER A 11 -2.90 9.12 8.30
CA SER A 11 -1.84 8.48 9.07
C SER A 11 -1.16 7.44 8.18
N SER A 12 0.05 7.77 7.72
CA SER A 12 0.76 6.99 6.69
C SER A 12 1.26 5.64 7.21
N THR A 13 1.41 4.67 6.29
CA THR A 13 2.09 3.40 6.53
C THR A 13 3.52 3.55 7.08
N THR A 14 4.15 4.72 6.93
CA THR A 14 5.48 5.00 7.49
C THR A 14 5.52 4.99 9.02
N LYS A 15 4.37 5.05 9.68
CA LYS A 15 4.27 4.85 11.14
C LYS A 15 4.49 3.41 11.56
N VAL A 16 4.36 2.47 10.62
CA VAL A 16 4.61 1.03 10.83
C VAL A 16 3.77 0.49 12.00
N LEU A 17 2.45 0.68 11.92
CA LEU A 17 1.50 0.19 12.92
C LEU A 17 1.29 -1.31 12.72
N THR A 18 2.08 -2.12 13.40
CA THR A 18 2.08 -3.59 13.28
C THR A 18 1.25 -4.30 14.33
N ASP A 19 0.81 -3.57 15.34
CA ASP A 19 0.03 -4.07 16.46
C ASP A 19 -1.41 -3.54 16.38
N PHE A 20 -2.39 -4.41 16.67
CA PHE A 20 -3.81 -4.05 16.60
C PHE A 20 -4.21 -2.99 17.64
N ALA A 21 -3.59 -2.98 18.82
CA ALA A 21 -3.87 -1.98 19.83
C ALA A 21 -3.35 -0.59 19.40
N GLN A 22 -2.15 -0.55 18.79
CA GLN A 22 -1.62 0.67 18.19
C GLN A 22 -2.52 1.20 17.06
N LEU A 23 -3.01 0.31 16.21
CA LEU A 23 -3.96 0.67 15.15
C LEU A 23 -5.23 1.29 15.74
N ARG A 24 -5.83 0.68 16.75
CA ARG A 24 -7.03 1.22 17.42
C ARG A 24 -6.79 2.62 18.01
N GLN A 25 -5.69 2.81 18.73
CA GLN A 25 -5.31 4.11 19.26
C GLN A 25 -5.14 5.17 18.17
N GLU A 26 -4.61 4.79 17.01
CA GLU A 26 -4.44 5.70 15.89
C GLU A 26 -5.79 6.05 15.24
N LEU A 27 -6.71 5.09 15.13
CA LEU A 27 -8.07 5.27 14.58
C LEU A 27 -8.95 6.19 15.46
N GLU A 28 -8.69 6.25 16.76
CA GLU A 28 -9.39 7.14 17.70
C GLU A 28 -9.04 8.62 17.50
N LYS A 29 -7.89 8.92 16.87
CA LYS A 29 -7.44 10.28 16.66
C LYS A 29 -8.34 11.02 15.65
N PRO A 30 -8.98 12.13 16.05
CA PRO A 30 -9.95 12.82 15.18
C PRO A 30 -9.31 13.52 13.99
N GLN A 31 -8.01 13.84 14.07
CA GLN A 31 -7.30 14.54 12.99
C GLN A 31 -7.03 13.68 11.76
N PHE A 32 -7.22 12.36 11.83
CA PHE A 32 -7.01 11.47 10.70
C PHE A 32 -8.35 11.05 10.09
N ARG A 33 -8.50 11.28 8.79
CA ARG A 33 -9.56 10.72 7.98
C ARG A 33 -9.30 9.28 7.63
N TYR A 34 -8.04 8.98 7.27
CA TYR A 34 -7.59 7.62 6.97
C TYR A 34 -6.38 7.25 7.81
N VAL A 35 -6.30 5.99 8.15
CA VAL A 35 -5.17 5.37 8.84
C VAL A 35 -4.73 4.16 8.04
N VAL A 36 -3.47 4.15 7.62
CA VAL A 36 -2.87 3.04 6.87
C VAL A 36 -2.13 2.14 7.84
N PRO A 37 -2.65 0.97 8.20
CA PRO A 37 -1.93 -0.01 8.99
C PRO A 37 -0.71 -0.52 8.22
N ASP A 38 0.24 -1.10 8.93
CA ASP A 38 1.29 -1.87 8.27
C ASP A 38 0.67 -3.09 7.57
N PHE A 39 1.15 -3.40 6.36
CA PHE A 39 0.62 -4.50 5.54
C PHE A 39 0.67 -5.87 6.23
N ARG A 40 1.47 -6.02 7.28
CA ARG A 40 1.51 -7.22 8.11
C ARG A 40 0.25 -7.44 8.94
N LEU A 41 -0.57 -6.41 9.13
CA LEU A 41 -1.90 -6.55 9.74
C LEU A 41 -2.98 -6.98 8.74
N ASN A 42 -2.72 -6.93 7.44
CA ASN A 42 -3.71 -7.33 6.44
C ASN A 42 -4.28 -8.74 6.69
N PRO A 43 -3.47 -9.78 6.99
CA PRO A 43 -4.01 -11.12 7.24
C PRO A 43 -4.87 -11.24 8.51
N ALA A 44 -4.77 -10.28 9.44
CA ALA A 44 -5.49 -10.32 10.71
C ALA A 44 -6.97 -9.89 10.60
N LEU A 45 -7.65 -10.31 9.52
CA LEU A 45 -9.01 -9.86 9.20
C LEU A 45 -10.02 -10.14 10.31
N GLU A 46 -9.90 -11.23 11.06
CA GLU A 46 -10.80 -11.56 12.17
C GLU A 46 -10.70 -10.52 13.31
N GLN A 47 -9.49 -10.05 13.61
CA GLN A 47 -9.32 -8.97 14.57
C GLN A 47 -9.84 -7.64 14.02
N LEU A 48 -9.56 -7.35 12.74
CA LEU A 48 -10.01 -6.13 12.07
C LEU A 48 -11.54 -6.06 11.99
N ARG A 49 -12.24 -7.17 11.84
CA ARG A 49 -13.71 -7.25 11.86
C ARG A 49 -14.32 -6.76 13.17
N THR A 50 -13.60 -6.82 14.28
CA THR A 50 -14.08 -6.35 15.60
C THR A 50 -14.12 -4.83 15.73
N LEU A 51 -13.51 -4.09 14.79
CA LEU A 51 -13.58 -2.64 14.77
C LEU A 51 -15.02 -2.14 14.54
N PRO A 52 -15.44 -1.07 15.23
CA PRO A 52 -16.73 -0.46 14.97
C PRO A 52 -16.77 0.17 13.56
N PRO A 53 -17.98 0.35 12.96
CA PRO A 53 -18.14 0.82 11.59
C PRO A 53 -17.41 2.12 11.28
N GLU A 54 -17.43 3.07 12.20
CA GLU A 54 -16.77 4.37 12.05
C GLU A 54 -15.23 4.26 12.01
N GLN A 55 -14.66 3.27 12.69
CA GLN A 55 -13.22 3.00 12.62
C GLN A 55 -12.87 2.23 11.34
N LYS A 56 -13.71 1.25 10.92
CA LYS A 56 -13.53 0.55 9.64
C LYS A 56 -13.51 1.51 8.47
N ALA A 57 -14.37 2.53 8.47
CA ALA A 57 -14.40 3.57 7.45
C ALA A 57 -13.13 4.43 7.36
N LYS A 58 -12.28 4.38 8.39
CA LYS A 58 -10.98 5.08 8.38
C LYS A 58 -9.81 4.19 7.95
N VAL A 59 -9.96 2.86 7.95
CA VAL A 59 -8.85 1.97 7.59
C VAL A 59 -8.62 1.98 6.08
N GLU A 60 -7.41 2.35 5.64
CA GLU A 60 -6.96 2.27 4.26
C GLU A 60 -5.88 1.19 4.13
N PHE A 61 -6.18 0.09 3.48
CA PHE A 61 -5.26 -1.03 3.32
C PHE A 61 -4.25 -0.79 2.20
N LEU A 62 -2.96 -1.04 2.48
CA LEU A 62 -1.94 -1.12 1.45
C LEU A 62 -1.94 -2.53 0.85
N CYS A 63 -2.40 -2.67 -0.40
CA CYS A 63 -2.73 -3.97 -1.00
C CYS A 63 -1.53 -4.71 -1.57
N ASN A 64 -0.55 -4.00 -2.11
CA ASN A 64 0.50 -4.56 -2.97
C ASN A 64 1.93 -4.32 -2.46
N GLU A 65 2.10 -4.17 -1.15
CA GLU A 65 3.44 -4.02 -0.56
C GLU A 65 4.33 -5.25 -0.84
N CYS A 66 5.54 -5.02 -1.32
CA CYS A 66 6.49 -6.09 -1.58
C CYS A 66 7.67 -6.13 -0.61
N CYS A 67 7.66 -5.30 0.43
CA CYS A 67 8.63 -5.39 1.52
C CYS A 67 8.57 -6.78 2.16
N TRP A 68 9.72 -7.27 2.62
CA TRP A 68 9.78 -8.56 3.30
C TRP A 68 8.86 -8.59 4.51
N PHE A 69 7.96 -9.58 4.57
CA PHE A 69 6.96 -9.70 5.63
C PHE A 69 7.57 -9.83 7.03
N GLY A 70 8.75 -10.45 7.14
CA GLY A 70 9.51 -10.59 8.38
C GLY A 70 10.41 -9.39 8.74
N CYS A 71 10.32 -8.25 8.01
CA CYS A 71 11.21 -7.12 8.22
C CYS A 71 10.93 -6.42 9.56
N THR A 72 11.95 -6.31 10.41
CA THR A 72 11.91 -5.57 11.68
C THR A 72 12.40 -4.13 11.55
N GLU A 73 13.10 -3.81 10.44
CA GLU A 73 13.78 -2.53 10.21
C GLU A 73 12.97 -1.53 9.36
N ARG A 74 11.72 -1.83 9.05
CA ARG A 74 10.90 -1.03 8.15
C ARG A 74 10.80 0.44 8.57
N LYS A 75 10.62 0.70 9.87
CA LYS A 75 10.54 2.06 10.39
C LYS A 75 11.85 2.82 10.14
N ARG A 76 12.98 2.19 10.46
CA ARG A 76 14.30 2.76 10.22
C ARG A 76 14.56 3.04 8.74
N CYS A 77 14.12 2.13 7.86
CA CYS A 77 14.18 2.33 6.41
C CYS A 77 13.45 3.61 5.99
N TYR A 78 12.22 3.82 6.45
CA TYR A 78 11.47 5.04 6.16
C TYR A 78 12.13 6.31 6.74
N GLU A 79 12.68 6.24 7.95
CA GLU A 79 13.38 7.36 8.59
C GLU A 79 14.61 7.74 7.78
N THR A 80 15.41 6.77 7.33
CA THR A 80 16.59 7.02 6.48
C THR A 80 16.20 7.69 5.17
N VAL A 81 15.24 7.12 4.43
CA VAL A 81 14.77 7.70 3.17
C VAL A 81 14.21 9.11 3.37
N SER A 82 13.49 9.34 4.46
CA SER A 82 12.96 10.68 4.79
C SER A 82 14.08 11.70 5.01
N ARG A 83 15.10 11.33 5.76
CA ARG A 83 16.27 12.19 6.02
C ARG A 83 17.05 12.48 4.75
N GLN A 84 17.29 11.47 3.92
CA GLN A 84 17.94 11.66 2.62
C GLN A 84 17.14 12.61 1.70
N ASN A 85 15.81 12.48 1.68
CA ASN A 85 14.94 13.38 0.92
C ASN A 85 14.96 14.84 1.44
N LEU A 86 15.34 15.04 2.70
CA LEU A 86 15.57 16.38 3.28
C LEU A 86 16.99 16.90 3.03
N GLY A 87 17.84 16.13 2.34
CA GLY A 87 19.24 16.50 2.06
C GLY A 87 20.18 16.30 3.25
N GLU A 88 19.75 15.53 4.27
CA GLU A 88 20.62 15.20 5.40
C GLU A 88 21.64 14.13 5.00
N ASP A 89 22.89 14.34 5.40
CA ASP A 89 23.94 13.32 5.28
C ASP A 89 23.69 12.24 6.33
N CYS A 90 23.23 11.07 5.87
CA CYS A 90 23.01 9.93 6.72
C CYS A 90 23.41 8.63 5.98
N PRO A 91 23.94 7.64 6.71
CA PRO A 91 24.32 6.36 6.11
C PRO A 91 23.12 5.68 5.42
N ASP A 92 23.37 5.04 4.28
CA ASP A 92 22.36 4.24 3.59
C ASP A 92 21.84 3.11 4.48
N HIS A 93 20.54 2.93 4.46
CA HIS A 93 19.92 1.78 5.10
C HIS A 93 20.03 0.55 4.20
N ARG A 94 20.80 -0.43 4.64
CA ARG A 94 20.90 -1.70 3.91
C ARG A 94 19.69 -2.57 4.24
N CYS A 95 18.91 -2.91 3.21
CA CYS A 95 17.77 -3.81 3.35
C CYS A 95 18.22 -5.21 3.76
N ALA A 96 17.64 -5.75 4.83
CA ALA A 96 17.94 -7.10 5.34
C ALA A 96 17.11 -8.21 4.69
N ALA A 97 16.24 -7.88 3.71
CA ALA A 97 15.43 -8.88 3.03
C ALA A 97 16.32 -9.89 2.27
N PRO A 98 15.99 -11.19 2.33
CA PRO A 98 16.76 -12.23 1.63
C PRO A 98 16.88 -12.00 0.12
N ASP A 99 15.90 -11.31 -0.46
CA ASP A 99 15.79 -11.01 -1.89
C ASP A 99 15.90 -9.50 -2.21
N ALA A 100 16.58 -8.73 -1.35
CA ALA A 100 16.71 -7.28 -1.46
C ALA A 100 17.22 -6.83 -2.84
N ALA A 101 18.17 -7.56 -3.42
CA ALA A 101 18.74 -7.27 -4.73
C ALA A 101 17.72 -7.38 -5.89
N GLY A 102 16.62 -8.10 -5.70
CA GLY A 102 15.59 -8.31 -6.71
C GLY A 102 14.67 -7.11 -6.93
N GLY A 103 14.76 -6.09 -6.09
CA GLY A 103 13.91 -4.90 -6.15
C GLY A 103 12.42 -5.19 -5.99
N TYR A 104 11.60 -4.22 -6.36
CA TYR A 104 10.14 -4.37 -6.38
C TYR A 104 9.69 -5.11 -7.65
N ARG A 105 8.85 -6.11 -7.48
CA ARG A 105 8.22 -6.86 -8.60
C ARG A 105 6.77 -7.19 -8.25
N PHE A 106 5.90 -7.15 -9.25
CA PHE A 106 4.49 -7.54 -9.09
C PHE A 106 4.33 -8.95 -8.52
N SER A 107 5.06 -9.92 -9.09
CA SER A 107 5.05 -11.31 -8.62
C SER A 107 5.56 -11.49 -7.18
N LYS A 108 6.43 -10.59 -6.72
CA LYS A 108 6.91 -10.57 -5.32
C LYS A 108 5.81 -10.07 -4.39
N ALA A 109 5.14 -8.98 -4.75
CA ALA A 109 4.00 -8.47 -3.99
C ALA A 109 2.90 -9.51 -3.84
N MET A 110 2.51 -10.18 -4.94
CA MET A 110 1.47 -11.22 -4.93
C MET A 110 1.79 -12.43 -4.04
N ARG A 111 3.06 -12.71 -3.77
CA ARG A 111 3.49 -13.80 -2.88
C ARG A 111 3.59 -13.38 -1.41
N SER A 112 3.47 -12.09 -1.12
CA SER A 112 3.49 -11.60 0.25
C SER A 112 2.25 -12.09 1.01
N PRO A 113 2.38 -12.58 2.24
CA PRO A 113 1.22 -12.89 3.08
C PRO A 113 0.31 -11.69 3.34
N GLY A 114 0.84 -10.47 3.20
CA GLY A 114 0.08 -9.23 3.36
C GLY A 114 -0.57 -8.71 2.08
N PHE A 115 -0.43 -9.43 0.94
CA PHE A 115 -1.06 -9.03 -0.31
C PHE A 115 -2.58 -9.17 -0.22
N ILE A 116 -3.30 -8.16 -0.73
CA ILE A 116 -4.76 -8.18 -0.83
C ILE A 116 -5.11 -8.17 -2.31
N GLY A 117 -5.56 -9.30 -2.83
CA GLY A 117 -5.98 -9.44 -4.22
C GLY A 117 -7.40 -8.92 -4.46
N VAL A 118 -7.79 -8.84 -5.74
CA VAL A 118 -9.14 -8.41 -6.14
C VAL A 118 -10.23 -9.28 -5.54
N GLU A 119 -10.02 -10.61 -5.51
CA GLU A 119 -10.97 -11.55 -4.93
C GLU A 119 -11.04 -11.41 -3.40
N ASP A 120 -9.91 -11.17 -2.71
CA ASP A 120 -9.93 -10.89 -1.27
C ASP A 120 -10.74 -9.62 -0.98
N ILE A 121 -10.54 -8.56 -1.77
CA ILE A 121 -11.30 -7.32 -1.62
C ILE A 121 -12.79 -7.64 -1.70
N ARG A 122 -13.25 -8.34 -2.74
CA ARG A 122 -14.66 -8.61 -3.02
C ARG A 122 -15.29 -9.57 -2.02
N GLN A 123 -14.59 -10.64 -1.65
CA GLN A 123 -15.16 -11.74 -0.89
C GLN A 123 -14.94 -11.64 0.62
N ARG A 124 -13.93 -10.88 1.06
CA ARG A 124 -13.51 -10.85 2.45
C ARG A 124 -13.58 -9.45 3.07
N TYR A 125 -12.98 -8.43 2.43
CA TYR A 125 -12.85 -7.11 3.03
C TYR A 125 -14.11 -6.26 2.86
N LEU A 126 -14.70 -6.19 1.65
CA LEU A 126 -15.96 -5.46 1.44
C LEU A 126 -17.10 -6.02 2.31
N PRO A 127 -17.33 -7.34 2.39
CA PRO A 127 -18.35 -7.90 3.30
C PRO A 127 -18.04 -7.65 4.78
N ALA A 128 -16.77 -7.46 5.15
CA ALA A 128 -16.37 -7.10 6.50
C ALA A 128 -16.59 -5.61 6.84
N GLY A 129 -17.01 -4.80 5.86
CA GLY A 129 -17.30 -3.37 6.03
C GLY A 129 -16.12 -2.43 5.77
N PHE A 130 -15.08 -2.90 5.08
CA PHE A 130 -13.95 -2.06 4.65
C PHE A 130 -14.12 -1.60 3.21
N SER A 131 -13.71 -0.36 2.88
CA SER A 131 -13.94 0.24 1.56
C SER A 131 -12.75 0.99 0.97
N HIS A 132 -11.64 1.11 1.70
CA HIS A 132 -10.49 1.90 1.25
C HIS A 132 -9.27 1.01 1.04
N PHE A 133 -8.79 0.98 -0.22
CA PHE A 133 -7.70 0.13 -0.68
C PHE A 133 -6.71 0.98 -1.46
N LYS A 134 -5.43 0.90 -1.07
CA LYS A 134 -4.36 1.69 -1.63
C LYS A 134 -3.41 0.82 -2.44
N ILE A 135 -3.09 1.30 -3.64
CA ILE A 135 -2.05 0.73 -4.49
C ILE A 135 -0.77 1.54 -4.27
N GLU A 136 0.31 0.88 -3.90
CA GLU A 136 1.64 1.46 -3.90
C GLU A 136 2.21 1.49 -5.32
N GLY A 137 3.04 2.49 -5.65
CA GLY A 137 3.65 2.47 -6.97
C GLY A 137 4.28 3.75 -7.46
N ARG A 138 4.09 4.88 -6.79
CA ARG A 138 4.56 6.18 -7.30
C ARG A 138 6.05 6.26 -7.65
N GLY A 139 6.90 5.49 -6.97
CA GLY A 139 8.34 5.43 -7.22
C GLY A 139 8.79 4.26 -8.09
N LEU A 140 7.86 3.45 -8.62
CA LEU A 140 8.18 2.18 -9.28
C LEU A 140 8.27 2.27 -10.81
N GLY A 141 8.00 3.45 -11.37
CA GLY A 141 7.91 3.64 -12.81
C GLY A 141 6.53 3.34 -13.39
N SER A 142 6.21 3.97 -14.52
CA SER A 142 4.88 3.92 -15.14
C SER A 142 4.44 2.51 -15.54
N ALA A 143 5.34 1.71 -16.08
CA ALA A 143 5.03 0.35 -16.54
C ALA A 143 4.51 -0.54 -15.40
N LEU A 144 5.15 -0.49 -14.22
CA LEU A 144 4.74 -1.31 -13.08
C LEU A 144 3.45 -0.80 -12.44
N VAL A 145 3.28 0.52 -12.37
CA VAL A 145 2.02 1.13 -11.91
C VAL A 145 0.87 0.72 -12.81
N LEU A 146 1.07 0.72 -14.14
CA LEU A 146 0.09 0.28 -15.11
C LEU A 146 -0.33 -1.18 -14.89
N GLU A 147 0.62 -2.09 -14.63
CA GLU A 147 0.32 -3.50 -14.36
C GLU A 147 -0.58 -3.65 -13.11
N PHE A 148 -0.35 -2.86 -12.05
CA PHE A 148 -1.22 -2.86 -10.89
C PHE A 148 -2.61 -2.30 -11.21
N LEU A 149 -2.70 -1.23 -11.98
CA LEU A 149 -3.97 -0.67 -12.40
C LEU A 149 -4.77 -1.68 -13.25
N LEU A 150 -4.12 -2.35 -14.20
CA LEU A 150 -4.74 -3.43 -14.97
C LEU A 150 -5.26 -4.55 -14.05
N TYR A 151 -4.46 -4.97 -13.07
CA TYR A 151 -4.85 -6.04 -12.17
C TYR A 151 -6.06 -5.66 -11.29
N TYR A 152 -6.06 -4.46 -10.68
CA TYR A 152 -7.10 -4.08 -9.74
C TYR A 152 -8.35 -3.47 -10.38
N MET A 153 -8.23 -2.81 -11.53
CA MET A 153 -9.29 -1.98 -12.11
C MET A 153 -9.88 -2.55 -13.41
N THR A 154 -9.22 -3.54 -14.02
CA THR A 154 -9.72 -4.17 -15.25
C THR A 154 -10.23 -5.57 -14.94
N LYS A 155 -11.41 -5.92 -15.47
CA LYS A 155 -11.93 -7.28 -15.34
C LYS A 155 -10.97 -8.28 -16.01
N PRO A 156 -10.78 -9.48 -15.42
CA PRO A 156 -9.80 -10.45 -15.92
C PRO A 156 -9.92 -10.75 -17.41
N GLU A 157 -11.15 -10.86 -17.91
CA GLU A 157 -11.43 -11.16 -19.32
C GLU A 157 -10.97 -10.09 -20.31
N TYR A 158 -10.77 -8.85 -19.86
CA TYR A 158 -10.33 -7.72 -20.69
C TYR A 158 -8.88 -7.33 -20.47
N GLN A 159 -8.19 -7.89 -19.47
CA GLN A 159 -6.82 -7.46 -19.13
C GLN A 159 -5.84 -7.60 -20.30
N LEU A 160 -5.93 -8.67 -21.07
CA LEU A 160 -5.06 -8.87 -22.24
C LEU A 160 -5.34 -7.84 -23.32
N GLN A 161 -6.61 -7.65 -23.67
CA GLN A 161 -7.04 -6.69 -24.70
C GLN A 161 -6.63 -5.26 -24.34
N VAL A 162 -6.82 -4.84 -23.09
CA VAL A 162 -6.43 -3.50 -22.64
C VAL A 162 -4.92 -3.33 -22.67
N ARG A 163 -4.16 -4.37 -22.25
CA ARG A 163 -2.70 -4.32 -22.31
C ARG A 163 -2.19 -4.20 -23.75
N GLU A 164 -2.77 -4.95 -24.67
CA GLU A 164 -2.42 -4.89 -26.10
C GLU A 164 -2.74 -3.50 -26.69
N ALA A 165 -3.90 -2.93 -26.37
CA ALA A 165 -4.26 -1.59 -26.82
C ALA A 165 -3.25 -0.54 -26.35
N ILE A 166 -2.93 -0.53 -25.04
CA ILE A 166 -1.93 0.39 -24.48
C ILE A 166 -0.55 0.19 -25.09
N TYR A 167 -0.14 -1.07 -25.34
CA TYR A 167 1.13 -1.37 -25.97
C TYR A 167 1.18 -0.83 -27.42
N LEU A 168 0.12 -1.03 -28.19
CA LEU A 168 0.02 -0.53 -29.56
C LEU A 168 0.03 1.00 -29.60
N ASP A 169 -0.70 1.66 -28.72
CA ASP A 169 -0.73 3.12 -28.61
C ASP A 169 0.67 3.68 -28.33
N ASN A 170 1.40 3.08 -27.39
CA ASN A 170 2.77 3.47 -27.06
C ASN A 170 3.77 3.20 -28.20
N MET A 171 3.56 2.13 -28.97
CA MET A 171 4.45 1.77 -30.09
C MET A 171 4.22 2.62 -31.33
N LEU A 172 2.99 3.11 -31.53
CA LEU A 172 2.60 3.84 -32.72
C LEU A 172 2.62 5.36 -32.53
N ASP A 173 3.04 5.84 -31.35
CA ASP A 173 3.05 7.26 -30.99
C ASP A 173 1.69 7.94 -31.25
N LEU A 174 0.60 7.25 -30.96
CA LEU A 174 -0.76 7.69 -31.29
C LEU A 174 -1.33 8.72 -30.29
N PHE A 175 -0.57 9.11 -29.25
CA PHE A 175 -0.97 10.13 -28.27
C PHE A 175 0.16 11.10 -27.94
#